data_89b14c77264467cdfb2495592ef38791
#
_entry.id   89b14c77264467cdfb2495592ef38791
#
_cell.length_a   1.000
_cell.length_b   1.000
_cell.length_c   1.000
_cell.angle_alpha   90.00
_cell.angle_beta   90.00
_cell.angle_gamma   90.00
#
_symmetry.space_group_name_H-M   'P 1'
#
loop_
_entity.id
_entity.type
_entity.pdbx_description
1 polymer ?
#
loop_
_entity_poly.entity_id
_entity_poly.type
_entity_poly.pdbx_seq_one_letter_code
_entity_poly.pdbx_strand_id
1 'polypeptide(L)'
;MKATRVFQLTALALVVVSAVQVGWWILDQHAYTVEKVSAARTAYAEQVAAAQALLDSGAAPARVQQLLPGIVVSGGHAALAPQLTQALTTEEHRRYRQYAWEGSFFLLALAACIAVIARALREEAHVREQQDSFLALVSHQFKTPLASLQLSLETLALRAPSAEAARPLIDRMLADLTRMEQMVTQILESARLERGRVDLKPEPLPLGAAVARVVGQLEERARAEQVTISSDIAAGLTVVSDPLALDVVVRNVLENALTAVRSAGGGQIALSGRASGREVELLVRDSGVGFAPSESARLFQKFSRLRGSSSYGTGLGLYIVQRLMDMADGRVSAESAGAGKGASVRLTWPAPASGAAPAQASAAQERGS
;
A
#
# COMPACT_ATOMS: atom_id res chain seq x y z
N MET A 1 -11.26 0.50 -18.08
CA MET A 1 -12.02 -0.70 -17.68
C MET A 1 -11.96 -1.86 -18.67
N LYS A 2 -12.08 -1.67 -19.99
CA LYS A 2 -12.01 -2.79 -20.98
C LYS A 2 -10.60 -3.37 -21.10
N ALA A 3 -9.55 -2.55 -21.15
CA ALA A 3 -8.16 -3.00 -21.32
C ALA A 3 -7.66 -3.87 -20.17
N THR A 4 -7.96 -3.51 -18.92
CA THR A 4 -7.54 -4.27 -17.73
C THR A 4 -8.21 -5.65 -17.66
N ARG A 5 -9.52 -5.73 -17.99
CA ARG A 5 -10.23 -7.02 -18.06
C ARG A 5 -9.69 -7.92 -19.17
N VAL A 6 -9.34 -7.34 -20.32
CA VAL A 6 -8.71 -8.10 -21.42
C VAL A 6 -7.36 -8.64 -20.98
N PHE A 7 -6.53 -7.82 -20.34
CA PHE A 7 -5.23 -8.27 -19.80
C PHE A 7 -5.39 -9.38 -18.74
N GLN A 8 -6.35 -9.26 -17.83
CA GLN A 8 -6.64 -10.28 -16.81
C GLN A 8 -7.07 -11.60 -17.43
N LEU A 9 -7.97 -11.54 -18.42
CA LEU A 9 -8.45 -12.73 -19.13
C LEU A 9 -7.34 -13.39 -19.96
N THR A 10 -6.48 -12.61 -20.61
CA THR A 10 -5.34 -13.13 -21.36
C THR A 10 -4.29 -13.76 -20.45
N ALA A 11 -3.99 -13.13 -19.30
CA ALA A 11 -3.08 -13.69 -18.31
C ALA A 11 -3.62 -15.00 -17.71
N LEU A 12 -4.91 -15.05 -17.38
CA LEU A 12 -5.56 -16.28 -16.90
C LEU A 12 -5.55 -17.38 -17.96
N ALA A 13 -5.87 -17.06 -19.21
CA ALA A 13 -5.83 -18.00 -20.34
C ALA A 13 -4.43 -18.55 -20.54
N LEU A 14 -3.39 -17.70 -20.45
CA LEU A 14 -2.00 -18.12 -20.57
C LEU A 14 -1.60 -19.10 -19.45
N VAL A 15 -2.01 -18.84 -18.21
CA VAL A 15 -1.78 -19.76 -17.07
C VAL A 15 -2.46 -21.09 -17.28
N VAL A 16 -3.71 -21.10 -17.75
CA VAL A 16 -4.46 -22.34 -18.04
C VAL A 16 -3.79 -23.13 -19.16
N VAL A 17 -3.43 -22.47 -20.27
CA VAL A 17 -2.72 -23.12 -21.40
C VAL A 17 -1.38 -23.69 -20.93
N SER A 18 -0.60 -22.95 -20.15
CA SER A 18 0.67 -23.43 -19.58
C SER A 18 0.48 -24.61 -18.66
N ALA A 19 -0.54 -24.62 -17.81
CA ALA A 19 -0.85 -25.74 -16.91
C ALA A 19 -1.22 -27.01 -17.70
N VAL A 20 -2.05 -26.86 -18.73
CA VAL A 20 -2.43 -27.98 -19.64
C VAL A 20 -1.21 -28.52 -20.38
N GLN A 21 -0.35 -27.63 -20.88
CA GLN A 21 0.87 -28.03 -21.61
C GLN A 21 1.86 -28.75 -20.71
N VAL A 22 2.06 -28.29 -19.47
CA VAL A 22 2.92 -29.00 -18.49
C VAL A 22 2.34 -30.36 -18.11
N GLY A 23 1.04 -30.43 -17.88
CA GLY A 23 0.35 -31.69 -17.59
C GLY A 23 0.49 -32.71 -18.74
N TRP A 24 0.23 -32.25 -19.96
CA TRP A 24 0.41 -33.10 -21.17
C TRP A 24 1.86 -33.56 -21.31
N TRP A 25 2.83 -32.69 -21.14
CA TRP A 25 4.25 -33.00 -21.22
C TRP A 25 4.66 -34.08 -20.19
N ILE A 26 4.20 -33.99 -18.94
CA ILE A 26 4.47 -35.00 -17.90
C ILE A 26 3.91 -36.38 -18.31
N LEU A 27 2.68 -36.40 -18.81
CA LEU A 27 2.03 -37.65 -19.25
C LEU A 27 2.75 -38.28 -20.45
N ASP A 28 3.12 -37.47 -21.45
CA ASP A 28 3.84 -37.91 -22.66
C ASP A 28 5.21 -38.48 -22.31
N GLN A 29 5.98 -37.81 -21.47
CA GLN A 29 7.29 -38.28 -21.02
C GLN A 29 7.20 -39.60 -20.22
N HIS A 30 6.17 -39.71 -19.37
CA HIS A 30 5.93 -40.95 -18.64
C HIS A 30 5.60 -42.12 -19.61
N ALA A 31 4.67 -41.90 -20.52
CA ALA A 31 4.28 -42.91 -21.53
C ALA A 31 5.47 -43.37 -22.39
N TYR A 32 6.26 -42.38 -22.89
CA TYR A 32 7.47 -42.66 -23.69
C TYR A 32 8.50 -43.48 -22.91
N THR A 33 8.71 -43.20 -21.62
CA THR A 33 9.68 -43.93 -20.78
C THR A 33 9.22 -45.37 -20.55
N VAL A 34 7.93 -45.57 -20.23
CA VAL A 34 7.35 -46.92 -20.04
C VAL A 34 7.46 -47.74 -21.32
N GLU A 35 7.11 -47.18 -22.47
CA GLU A 35 7.20 -47.84 -23.76
C GLU A 35 8.63 -48.26 -24.11
N LYS A 36 9.60 -47.33 -23.95
CA LYS A 36 11.01 -47.61 -24.27
C LYS A 36 11.64 -48.67 -23.37
N VAL A 37 11.34 -48.62 -22.06
CA VAL A 37 11.85 -49.58 -21.07
C VAL A 37 11.20 -50.97 -21.30
N SER A 38 9.89 -51.01 -21.59
CA SER A 38 9.19 -52.28 -21.88
C SER A 38 9.71 -52.91 -23.14
N ALA A 39 9.91 -52.16 -24.23
CA ALA A 39 10.48 -52.66 -25.48
C ALA A 39 11.89 -53.22 -25.28
N ALA A 40 12.75 -52.53 -24.50
CA ALA A 40 14.07 -53.04 -24.18
C ALA A 40 14.01 -54.35 -23.37
N ARG A 41 13.12 -54.42 -22.35
CA ARG A 41 12.92 -55.66 -21.56
C ARG A 41 12.44 -56.82 -22.42
N THR A 42 11.51 -56.58 -23.34
CA THR A 42 11.00 -57.63 -24.27
C THR A 42 12.13 -58.13 -25.19
N ALA A 43 12.89 -57.22 -25.79
CA ALA A 43 14.03 -57.60 -26.66
C ALA A 43 15.09 -58.45 -25.92
N TYR A 44 15.40 -58.08 -24.67
CA TYR A 44 16.32 -58.88 -23.86
C TYR A 44 15.70 -60.22 -23.44
N ALA A 45 14.42 -60.30 -23.15
CA ALA A 45 13.74 -61.58 -22.85
C ALA A 45 13.77 -62.50 -24.02
N GLU A 46 13.58 -62.03 -25.25
CA GLU A 46 13.72 -62.81 -26.50
C GLU A 46 15.15 -63.31 -26.68
N GLN A 47 16.16 -62.49 -26.40
CA GLN A 47 17.57 -62.94 -26.45
C GLN A 47 17.87 -64.02 -25.42
N VAL A 48 17.34 -63.92 -24.19
CA VAL A 48 17.48 -64.94 -23.14
C VAL A 48 16.80 -66.28 -23.63
N ALA A 49 15.58 -66.18 -24.17
CA ALA A 49 14.86 -67.35 -24.70
C ALA A 49 15.62 -68.02 -25.85
N ALA A 50 16.16 -67.27 -26.80
CA ALA A 50 16.99 -67.75 -27.87
C ALA A 50 18.28 -68.46 -27.39
N ALA A 51 18.94 -67.81 -26.38
CA ALA A 51 20.14 -68.41 -25.74
C ALA A 51 19.80 -69.73 -25.04
N GLN A 52 18.67 -69.82 -24.35
CA GLN A 52 18.21 -71.05 -23.70
C GLN A 52 17.92 -72.18 -24.74
N ALA A 53 17.24 -71.83 -25.81
CA ALA A 53 16.97 -72.77 -26.89
C ALA A 53 18.25 -73.36 -27.56
N LEU A 54 19.28 -72.51 -27.70
CA LEU A 54 20.60 -72.98 -28.18
C LEU A 54 21.25 -73.95 -27.19
N LEU A 55 21.18 -73.67 -25.88
CA LEU A 55 21.70 -74.58 -24.86
C LEU A 55 20.95 -75.92 -24.86
N ASP A 56 19.64 -75.90 -24.96
CA ASP A 56 18.79 -77.09 -24.98
C ASP A 56 19.03 -77.93 -26.22
N SER A 57 19.50 -77.30 -27.34
CA SER A 57 19.91 -78.00 -28.55
C SER A 57 21.35 -78.60 -28.48
N GLY A 58 22.02 -78.47 -27.35
CA GLY A 58 23.36 -79.01 -27.14
C GLY A 58 24.53 -78.09 -27.50
N ALA A 59 24.27 -76.79 -27.69
CA ALA A 59 25.35 -75.85 -27.98
C ALA A 59 26.25 -75.64 -26.75
N ALA A 60 27.56 -75.53 -26.97
CA ALA A 60 28.51 -75.30 -25.88
C ALA A 60 28.26 -73.88 -25.24
N PRO A 61 28.21 -73.76 -23.88
CA PRO A 61 27.99 -72.52 -23.17
C PRO A 61 28.88 -71.39 -23.63
N ALA A 62 30.16 -71.65 -23.88
CA ALA A 62 31.10 -70.61 -24.32
C ALA A 62 30.74 -70.05 -25.71
N ARG A 63 30.16 -70.84 -26.58
CA ARG A 63 29.75 -70.45 -27.94
C ARG A 63 28.46 -69.57 -27.88
N VAL A 64 27.54 -69.87 -26.96
CA VAL A 64 26.34 -69.08 -26.73
C VAL A 64 26.72 -67.72 -26.20
N GLN A 65 27.65 -67.62 -25.24
CA GLN A 65 28.17 -66.38 -24.73
C GLN A 65 28.92 -65.49 -25.76
N GLN A 66 29.64 -66.15 -26.70
CA GLN A 66 30.29 -65.43 -27.81
C GLN A 66 29.28 -64.84 -28.81
N LEU A 67 28.19 -65.57 -29.10
CA LEU A 67 27.13 -65.05 -29.98
C LEU A 67 26.23 -64.05 -29.37
N LEU A 68 26.02 -64.08 -28.03
CA LEU A 68 25.14 -63.20 -27.26
C LEU A 68 25.89 -62.67 -26.04
N PRO A 69 26.75 -61.66 -26.21
CA PRO A 69 27.63 -61.18 -25.16
C PRO A 69 26.90 -60.57 -23.95
N GLY A 70 25.59 -60.26 -24.08
CA GLY A 70 24.72 -59.78 -23.00
C GLY A 70 24.11 -60.89 -22.13
N ILE A 71 24.38 -62.17 -22.44
CA ILE A 71 23.82 -63.34 -21.76
C ILE A 71 24.92 -64.04 -20.95
N VAL A 72 24.61 -64.38 -19.72
CA VAL A 72 25.46 -65.19 -18.83
C VAL A 72 24.84 -66.61 -18.72
N VAL A 73 25.62 -67.63 -18.95
CA VAL A 73 25.18 -69.00 -18.77
C VAL A 73 25.76 -69.57 -17.48
N SER A 74 24.89 -70.01 -16.58
CA SER A 74 25.29 -70.58 -15.29
C SER A 74 24.37 -71.77 -14.95
N GLY A 75 24.96 -72.92 -14.62
CA GLY A 75 24.17 -74.11 -14.29
C GLY A 75 23.23 -74.62 -15.40
N GLY A 76 23.54 -74.40 -16.68
CA GLY A 76 22.68 -74.76 -17.79
C GLY A 76 21.52 -73.85 -18.12
N HIS A 77 21.45 -72.73 -17.45
CA HIS A 77 20.43 -71.68 -17.65
C HIS A 77 21.03 -70.41 -18.22
N ALA A 78 20.35 -69.82 -19.19
CA ALA A 78 20.67 -68.52 -19.74
C ALA A 78 19.98 -67.40 -18.97
N ALA A 79 20.74 -66.39 -18.55
CA ALA A 79 20.21 -65.20 -17.88
C ALA A 79 20.83 -63.91 -18.44
N LEU A 80 20.12 -62.81 -18.35
CA LEU A 80 20.68 -61.50 -18.70
C LEU A 80 21.84 -61.13 -17.77
N ALA A 81 22.92 -60.63 -18.30
CA ALA A 81 24.06 -60.21 -17.51
C ALA A 81 23.63 -59.19 -16.44
N PRO A 82 24.04 -59.35 -15.17
CA PRO A 82 23.65 -58.42 -14.06
C PRO A 82 23.93 -56.95 -14.35
N GLN A 83 24.98 -56.70 -15.12
CA GLN A 83 25.38 -55.35 -15.54
C GLN A 83 24.34 -54.69 -16.47
N LEU A 84 23.69 -55.44 -17.36
CA LEU A 84 22.65 -54.94 -18.26
C LEU A 84 21.34 -54.72 -17.50
N THR A 85 20.99 -55.60 -16.57
CA THR A 85 19.83 -55.44 -15.70
C THR A 85 20.00 -54.17 -14.83
N GLN A 86 21.18 -53.96 -14.29
CA GLN A 86 21.52 -52.77 -13.48
C GLN A 86 21.52 -51.49 -14.33
N ALA A 87 22.00 -51.55 -15.58
CA ALA A 87 21.98 -50.42 -16.50
C ALA A 87 20.56 -49.98 -16.85
N LEU A 88 19.65 -50.95 -17.12
CA LEU A 88 18.23 -50.64 -17.37
C LEU A 88 17.54 -49.96 -16.18
N THR A 89 17.72 -50.50 -14.98
CA THR A 89 17.13 -49.90 -13.77
C THR A 89 17.73 -48.54 -13.45
N THR A 90 19.04 -48.36 -13.68
CA THR A 90 19.71 -47.05 -13.45
C THR A 90 19.22 -46.01 -14.44
N GLU A 91 19.06 -46.38 -15.74
CA GLU A 91 18.55 -45.45 -16.76
C GLU A 91 17.09 -45.08 -16.48
N GLU A 92 16.25 -46.02 -16.02
CA GLU A 92 14.87 -45.78 -15.63
C GLU A 92 14.80 -44.79 -14.46
N HIS A 93 15.58 -45.00 -13.38
CA HIS A 93 15.63 -44.09 -12.22
C HIS A 93 16.22 -42.72 -12.56
N ARG A 94 17.19 -42.66 -13.45
CA ARG A 94 17.77 -41.40 -13.91
C ARG A 94 16.73 -40.56 -14.65
N ARG A 95 15.94 -41.14 -15.53
CA ARG A 95 14.86 -40.45 -16.26
C ARG A 95 13.78 -39.96 -15.33
N TYR A 96 13.30 -40.81 -14.40
CA TYR A 96 12.30 -40.38 -13.43
C TYR A 96 12.79 -39.20 -12.57
N ARG A 97 14.06 -39.20 -12.16
CA ARG A 97 14.62 -38.06 -11.43
C ARG A 97 14.67 -36.79 -12.28
N GLN A 98 15.06 -36.91 -13.54
CA GLN A 98 15.09 -35.79 -14.45
C GLN A 98 13.70 -35.18 -14.61
N TYR A 99 12.69 -36.00 -14.88
CA TYR A 99 11.31 -35.49 -15.03
C TYR A 99 10.74 -34.92 -13.74
N ALA A 100 11.08 -35.48 -12.58
CA ALA A 100 10.69 -34.93 -11.29
C ALA A 100 11.28 -33.51 -11.06
N TRP A 101 12.55 -33.32 -11.45
CA TRP A 101 13.19 -31.99 -11.36
C TRP A 101 12.58 -30.99 -12.34
N GLU A 102 12.45 -31.34 -13.60
CA GLU A 102 11.89 -30.46 -14.62
C GLU A 102 10.42 -30.17 -14.35
N GLY A 103 9.60 -31.17 -14.00
CA GLY A 103 8.21 -30.97 -13.62
C GLY A 103 8.03 -30.10 -12.37
N SER A 104 8.87 -30.31 -11.34
CA SER A 104 8.86 -29.48 -10.14
C SER A 104 9.22 -28.02 -10.44
N PHE A 105 10.20 -27.78 -11.30
CA PHE A 105 10.58 -26.43 -11.73
C PHE A 105 9.42 -25.72 -12.43
N PHE A 106 8.74 -26.39 -13.38
CA PHE A 106 7.59 -25.80 -14.07
C PHE A 106 6.41 -25.53 -13.14
N LEU A 107 6.13 -26.43 -12.18
CA LEU A 107 5.08 -26.24 -11.21
C LEU A 107 5.37 -25.05 -10.27
N LEU A 108 6.62 -24.91 -9.82
CA LEU A 108 7.05 -23.79 -9.02
C LEU A 108 6.96 -22.46 -9.79
N ALA A 109 7.40 -22.43 -11.04
CA ALA A 109 7.29 -21.26 -11.90
C ALA A 109 5.82 -20.87 -12.12
N LEU A 110 4.94 -21.83 -12.38
CA LEU A 110 3.51 -21.60 -12.53
C LEU A 110 2.88 -21.08 -11.24
N ALA A 111 3.22 -21.66 -10.08
CA ALA A 111 2.76 -21.19 -8.77
C ALA A 111 3.22 -19.76 -8.47
N ALA A 112 4.47 -19.43 -8.82
CA ALA A 112 4.99 -18.07 -8.68
C ALA A 112 4.23 -17.08 -9.58
N CYS A 113 3.95 -17.41 -10.83
CA CYS A 113 3.15 -16.59 -11.73
C CYS A 113 1.73 -16.37 -11.18
N ILE A 114 1.07 -17.42 -10.70
CA ILE A 114 -0.25 -17.31 -10.08
C ILE A 114 -0.21 -16.40 -8.85
N ALA A 115 0.80 -16.52 -7.99
CA ALA A 115 0.97 -15.71 -6.81
C ALA A 115 1.14 -14.22 -7.15
N VAL A 116 1.94 -13.89 -8.16
CA VAL A 116 2.14 -12.52 -8.66
C VAL A 116 0.84 -11.93 -9.20
N ILE A 117 0.13 -12.69 -10.05
CA ILE A 117 -1.16 -12.25 -10.62
C ILE A 117 -2.20 -12.05 -9.50
N ALA A 118 -2.31 -13.00 -8.56
CA ALA A 118 -3.24 -12.89 -7.45
C ALA A 118 -2.94 -11.69 -6.55
N ARG A 119 -1.65 -11.37 -6.34
CA ARG A 119 -1.24 -10.17 -5.61
C ARG A 119 -1.65 -8.89 -6.33
N ALA A 120 -1.37 -8.79 -7.63
CA ALA A 120 -1.74 -7.64 -8.45
C ALA A 120 -3.26 -7.41 -8.49
N LEU A 121 -4.04 -8.49 -8.61
CA LEU A 121 -5.51 -8.40 -8.58
C LEU A 121 -6.07 -7.94 -7.23
N ARG A 122 -5.47 -8.39 -6.13
CA ARG A 122 -5.87 -7.94 -4.77
C ARG A 122 -5.57 -6.45 -4.58
N GLU A 123 -4.42 -6.00 -5.05
CA GLU A 123 -4.01 -4.60 -4.96
C GLU A 123 -4.94 -3.70 -5.78
N GLU A 124 -5.29 -4.10 -7.01
CA GLU A 124 -6.27 -3.38 -7.83
C GLU A 124 -7.67 -3.36 -7.20
N ALA A 125 -8.13 -4.47 -6.64
CA ALA A 125 -9.41 -4.55 -5.94
C ALA A 125 -9.44 -3.61 -4.72
N HIS A 126 -8.37 -3.58 -3.94
CA HIS A 126 -8.24 -2.69 -2.77
C HIS A 126 -8.27 -1.21 -3.17
N VAL A 127 -7.57 -0.82 -4.23
CA VAL A 127 -7.61 0.56 -4.76
C VAL A 127 -9.02 0.93 -5.21
N ARG A 128 -9.73 0.03 -5.88
CA ARG A 128 -11.13 0.27 -6.31
C ARG A 128 -12.07 0.44 -5.12
N GLU A 129 -11.97 -0.44 -4.12
CA GLU A 129 -12.78 -0.35 -2.91
C GLU A 129 -12.55 0.98 -2.18
N GLN A 130 -11.30 1.44 -2.12
CA GLN A 130 -10.97 2.76 -1.58
C GLN A 130 -11.59 3.89 -2.40
N GLN A 131 -11.58 3.82 -3.73
CA GLN A 131 -12.22 4.81 -4.60
C GLN A 131 -13.74 4.84 -4.43
N ASP A 132 -14.39 3.69 -4.38
CA ASP A 132 -15.85 3.61 -4.19
C ASP A 132 -16.26 4.12 -2.80
N SER A 133 -15.54 3.76 -1.77
CA SER A 133 -15.72 4.27 -0.41
C SER A 133 -15.53 5.78 -0.33
N PHE A 134 -14.54 6.32 -1.07
CA PHE A 134 -14.32 7.76 -1.18
C PHE A 134 -15.51 8.48 -1.82
N LEU A 135 -15.98 8.01 -2.99
CA LEU A 135 -17.10 8.63 -3.67
C LEU A 135 -18.38 8.61 -2.81
N ALA A 136 -18.63 7.51 -2.10
CA ALA A 136 -19.74 7.40 -1.17
C ALA A 136 -19.59 8.39 0.00
N LEU A 137 -18.39 8.49 0.59
CA LEU A 137 -18.10 9.43 1.69
C LEU A 137 -18.27 10.88 1.24
N VAL A 138 -17.64 11.26 0.13
CA VAL A 138 -17.74 12.62 -0.43
C VAL A 138 -19.17 12.97 -0.72
N SER A 139 -19.92 12.09 -1.37
CA SER A 139 -21.34 12.29 -1.66
C SER A 139 -22.18 12.52 -0.38
N HIS A 140 -21.92 11.72 0.66
CA HIS A 140 -22.59 11.89 1.95
C HIS A 140 -22.22 13.21 2.63
N GLN A 141 -20.95 13.60 2.59
CA GLN A 141 -20.45 14.84 3.21
C GLN A 141 -21.00 16.09 2.50
N PHE A 142 -21.20 16.05 1.18
CA PHE A 142 -21.87 17.13 0.44
C PHE A 142 -23.38 17.18 0.67
N LYS A 143 -24.03 16.03 0.79
CA LYS A 143 -25.48 15.96 0.95
C LYS A 143 -25.97 16.64 2.23
N THR A 144 -25.21 16.55 3.32
CA THR A 144 -25.58 17.13 4.62
C THR A 144 -25.64 18.67 4.59
N PRO A 145 -24.56 19.40 4.20
CA PRO A 145 -24.64 20.87 4.13
C PRO A 145 -25.59 21.34 3.03
N LEU A 146 -25.71 20.61 1.93
CA LEU A 146 -26.66 20.95 0.87
C LEU A 146 -28.10 20.88 1.36
N ALA A 147 -28.47 19.83 2.12
CA ALA A 147 -29.80 19.71 2.73
C ALA A 147 -30.04 20.79 3.78
N SER A 148 -29.03 21.18 4.57
CA SER A 148 -29.10 22.29 5.52
C SER A 148 -29.34 23.63 4.81
N LEU A 149 -28.60 23.91 3.72
CA LEU A 149 -28.78 25.08 2.88
C LEU A 149 -30.19 25.12 2.29
N GLN A 150 -30.65 24.01 1.73
CA GLN A 150 -31.96 23.90 1.13
C GLN A 150 -33.09 24.17 2.15
N LEU A 151 -33.00 23.57 3.33
CA LEU A 151 -33.98 23.79 4.41
C LEU A 151 -33.95 25.25 4.91
N SER A 152 -32.78 25.87 5.02
CA SER A 152 -32.65 27.26 5.42
C SER A 152 -33.25 28.19 4.38
N LEU A 153 -33.03 27.96 3.08
CA LEU A 153 -33.66 28.69 1.97
C LEU A 153 -35.15 28.54 1.93
N GLU A 154 -35.68 27.30 2.07
CA GLU A 154 -37.10 27.05 2.14
C GLU A 154 -37.74 27.75 3.34
N THR A 155 -37.10 27.77 4.49
CA THR A 155 -37.59 28.47 5.67
C THR A 155 -37.63 29.99 5.45
N LEU A 156 -36.64 30.57 4.81
CA LEU A 156 -36.60 31.98 4.45
C LEU A 156 -37.72 32.31 3.43
N ALA A 157 -37.91 31.47 2.41
CA ALA A 157 -38.90 31.69 1.34
C ALA A 157 -40.35 31.54 1.82
N LEU A 158 -40.61 30.51 2.64
CA LEU A 158 -42.00 30.20 3.06
C LEU A 158 -42.48 31.00 4.27
N ARG A 159 -41.53 31.30 5.21
CA ARG A 159 -41.90 31.98 6.47
C ARG A 159 -41.66 33.47 6.45
N ALA A 160 -40.90 34.03 5.48
CA ALA A 160 -40.51 35.41 5.40
C ALA A 160 -40.17 36.03 6.78
N PRO A 161 -39.23 35.46 7.56
CA PRO A 161 -38.97 35.88 8.91
C PRO A 161 -38.43 37.30 8.96
N SER A 162 -38.56 37.97 10.13
CA SER A 162 -37.97 39.29 10.34
C SER A 162 -36.44 39.24 10.08
N ALA A 163 -35.84 40.38 9.81
CA ALA A 163 -34.40 40.47 9.56
C ALA A 163 -33.55 39.86 10.69
N GLU A 164 -33.98 40.02 11.94
CA GLU A 164 -33.29 39.42 13.12
C GLU A 164 -33.40 37.89 13.13
N ALA A 165 -34.56 37.33 12.80
CA ALA A 165 -34.78 35.88 12.75
C ALA A 165 -34.18 35.24 11.51
N ALA A 166 -33.99 35.99 10.42
CA ALA A 166 -33.29 35.55 9.21
C ALA A 166 -31.78 35.41 9.38
N ARG A 167 -31.19 36.27 10.21
CA ARG A 167 -29.73 36.35 10.38
C ARG A 167 -29.06 35.05 10.79
N PRO A 168 -29.54 34.30 11.80
CA PRO A 168 -28.96 32.99 12.15
C PRO A 168 -29.03 31.95 11.03
N LEU A 169 -30.07 32.02 10.18
CA LEU A 169 -30.21 31.11 9.02
C LEU A 169 -29.15 31.44 7.95
N ILE A 170 -28.96 32.75 7.69
CA ILE A 170 -27.95 33.22 6.73
C ILE A 170 -26.55 32.88 7.23
N ASP A 171 -26.24 33.10 8.51
CA ASP A 171 -24.95 32.77 9.09
C ASP A 171 -24.65 31.25 8.98
N ARG A 172 -25.65 30.41 9.22
CA ARG A 172 -25.55 28.96 9.02
C ARG A 172 -25.29 28.60 7.57
N MET A 173 -26.00 29.23 6.64
CA MET A 173 -25.81 28.99 5.20
C MET A 173 -24.39 29.38 4.75
N LEU A 174 -23.86 30.51 5.22
CA LEU A 174 -22.49 30.95 4.93
C LEU A 174 -21.46 29.96 5.52
N ALA A 175 -21.66 29.46 6.73
CA ALA A 175 -20.82 28.45 7.34
C ALA A 175 -20.82 27.13 6.57
N ASP A 176 -22.00 26.69 6.08
CA ASP A 176 -22.11 25.48 5.26
C ASP A 176 -21.43 25.64 3.88
N LEU A 177 -21.53 26.81 3.24
CA LEU A 177 -20.80 27.15 2.01
C LEU A 177 -19.29 27.11 2.21
N THR A 178 -18.78 27.82 3.23
CA THR A 178 -17.34 27.81 3.56
C THR A 178 -16.81 26.40 3.80
N ARG A 179 -17.61 25.57 4.46
CA ARG A 179 -17.28 24.16 4.66
C ARG A 179 -17.18 23.39 3.34
N MET A 180 -18.13 23.60 2.42
CA MET A 180 -18.09 22.95 1.11
C MET A 180 -16.88 23.38 0.29
N GLU A 181 -16.51 24.67 0.31
CA GLU A 181 -15.30 25.19 -0.34
C GLU A 181 -14.03 24.54 0.20
N GLN A 182 -13.92 24.44 1.53
CA GLN A 182 -12.78 23.76 2.18
C GLN A 182 -12.68 22.30 1.74
N MET A 183 -13.82 21.60 1.65
CA MET A 183 -13.88 20.20 1.23
C MET A 183 -13.43 20.03 -0.23
N VAL A 184 -13.87 20.91 -1.13
CA VAL A 184 -13.43 20.90 -2.55
C VAL A 184 -11.93 21.14 -2.63
N THR A 185 -11.41 22.11 -1.88
CA THR A 185 -9.98 22.44 -1.84
C THR A 185 -9.15 21.23 -1.38
N GLN A 186 -9.53 20.58 -0.29
CA GLN A 186 -8.85 19.37 0.20
C GLN A 186 -8.85 18.22 -0.82
N ILE A 187 -9.98 18.02 -1.53
CA ILE A 187 -10.07 16.99 -2.58
C ILE A 187 -9.10 17.32 -3.74
N LEU A 188 -9.06 18.58 -4.19
CA LEU A 188 -8.19 19.02 -5.27
C LEU A 188 -6.71 18.93 -4.87
N GLU A 189 -6.36 19.33 -3.65
CA GLU A 189 -5.00 19.20 -3.12
C GLU A 189 -4.56 17.74 -3.04
N SER A 190 -5.40 16.86 -2.48
CA SER A 190 -5.14 15.42 -2.46
C SER A 190 -4.91 14.85 -3.87
N ALA A 191 -5.74 15.25 -4.85
CA ALA A 191 -5.61 14.78 -6.22
C ALA A 191 -4.34 15.32 -6.92
N ARG A 192 -3.89 16.53 -6.59
CA ARG A 192 -2.63 17.10 -7.12
C ARG A 192 -1.42 16.38 -6.54
N LEU A 193 -1.42 16.10 -5.24
CA LEU A 193 -0.35 15.37 -4.56
C LEU A 193 -0.19 13.94 -5.12
N GLU A 194 -1.29 13.24 -5.41
CA GLU A 194 -1.25 11.90 -5.99
C GLU A 194 -0.65 11.85 -7.39
N ARG A 195 -0.85 12.89 -8.18
CA ARG A 195 -0.32 12.94 -9.55
C ARG A 195 1.15 13.34 -9.62
N GLY A 196 1.79 13.58 -8.48
CA GLY A 196 3.17 14.06 -8.42
C GLY A 196 3.39 15.41 -9.12
N ARG A 197 2.33 16.21 -9.27
CA ARG A 197 2.34 17.50 -9.99
C ARG A 197 2.51 18.70 -9.06
N VAL A 198 2.97 18.47 -7.83
CA VAL A 198 3.29 19.55 -6.89
C VAL A 198 4.79 19.77 -6.97
N ASP A 199 5.17 20.86 -7.61
CA ASP A 199 6.56 21.33 -7.66
C ASP A 199 6.80 22.19 -6.41
N LEU A 200 7.26 21.56 -5.34
CA LEU A 200 7.59 22.24 -4.09
C LEU A 200 8.89 23.01 -4.28
N LYS A 201 8.94 24.23 -3.74
CA LYS A 201 10.13 25.07 -3.70
C LYS A 201 10.64 25.16 -2.27
N PRO A 202 11.42 24.18 -1.81
CA PRO A 202 11.89 24.16 -0.43
C PRO A 202 12.86 25.32 -0.18
N GLU A 203 12.59 26.09 0.86
CA GLU A 203 13.44 27.16 1.35
C GLU A 203 13.53 27.12 2.89
N PRO A 204 14.56 27.73 3.50
CA PRO A 204 14.66 27.84 4.94
C PRO A 204 13.57 28.78 5.49
N LEU A 205 12.67 28.24 6.32
CA LEU A 205 11.53 28.96 6.88
C LEU A 205 11.58 29.00 8.40
N PRO A 206 11.35 30.16 9.05
CA PRO A 206 11.25 30.26 10.50
C PRO A 206 9.96 29.58 10.99
N LEU A 207 10.10 28.44 11.68
CA LEU A 207 8.96 27.63 12.14
C LEU A 207 8.02 28.39 13.04
N GLY A 208 8.57 29.19 13.99
CA GLY A 208 7.77 29.98 14.93
C GLY A 208 6.86 30.99 14.22
N ALA A 209 7.34 31.65 13.17
CA ALA A 209 6.55 32.62 12.41
C ALA A 209 5.41 31.94 11.61
N ALA A 210 5.70 30.78 11.00
CA ALA A 210 4.69 30.02 10.28
C ALA A 210 3.57 29.51 11.22
N VAL A 211 3.94 28.98 12.39
CA VAL A 211 2.98 28.52 13.39
C VAL A 211 2.15 29.70 13.95
N ALA A 212 2.79 30.83 14.30
CA ALA A 212 2.09 31.98 14.83
C ALA A 212 1.05 32.53 13.83
N ARG A 213 1.36 32.57 12.55
CA ARG A 213 0.43 32.98 11.50
C ARG A 213 -0.81 32.10 11.45
N VAL A 214 -0.64 30.77 11.46
CA VAL A 214 -1.76 29.81 11.40
C VAL A 214 -2.57 29.87 12.70
N VAL A 215 -1.92 29.94 13.86
CA VAL A 215 -2.60 30.10 15.16
C VAL A 215 -3.45 31.36 15.17
N GLY A 216 -2.92 32.51 14.72
CA GLY A 216 -3.67 33.78 14.65
C GLY A 216 -4.93 33.70 13.78
N GLN A 217 -4.89 32.91 12.68
CA GLN A 217 -6.06 32.67 11.82
C GLN A 217 -7.14 31.80 12.48
N LEU A 218 -6.76 30.95 13.44
CA LEU A 218 -7.68 30.05 14.14
C LEU A 218 -8.12 30.54 15.51
N GLU A 219 -7.53 31.64 16.02
CA GLU A 219 -7.72 32.10 17.40
C GLU A 219 -9.17 32.50 17.71
N GLU A 220 -9.82 33.22 16.81
CA GLU A 220 -11.22 33.63 16.98
C GLU A 220 -12.14 32.42 17.05
N ARG A 221 -11.94 31.47 16.15
CA ARG A 221 -12.68 30.22 16.13
C ARG A 221 -12.40 29.34 17.36
N ALA A 222 -11.14 29.26 17.80
CA ALA A 222 -10.78 28.54 19.01
C ALA A 222 -11.48 29.12 20.25
N ARG A 223 -11.52 30.46 20.39
CA ARG A 223 -12.26 31.12 21.48
C ARG A 223 -13.74 30.81 21.44
N ALA A 224 -14.37 30.90 20.28
CA ALA A 224 -15.79 30.56 20.11
C ALA A 224 -16.12 29.10 20.47
N GLU A 225 -15.17 28.18 20.24
CA GLU A 225 -15.29 26.76 20.56
C GLU A 225 -14.75 26.38 21.95
N GLN A 226 -14.42 27.36 22.81
CA GLN A 226 -13.88 27.20 24.17
C GLN A 226 -12.55 26.40 24.20
N VAL A 227 -11.68 26.66 23.24
CA VAL A 227 -10.37 26.03 23.12
C VAL A 227 -9.26 27.06 23.35
N THR A 228 -8.34 26.75 24.24
CA THR A 228 -7.14 27.56 24.47
C THR A 228 -5.97 26.99 23.65
N ILE A 229 -5.30 27.84 22.86
CA ILE A 229 -4.09 27.45 22.11
C ILE A 229 -2.88 28.11 22.78
N SER A 230 -1.89 27.30 23.17
CA SER A 230 -0.60 27.77 23.70
C SER A 230 0.54 27.35 22.78
N SER A 231 1.57 28.20 22.64
CA SER A 231 2.71 27.94 21.76
C SER A 231 4.02 28.22 22.48
N ASP A 232 4.89 27.22 22.59
CA ASP A 232 6.26 27.28 23.14
C ASP A 232 7.24 26.79 22.08
N ILE A 233 7.58 27.66 21.12
CA ILE A 233 8.52 27.35 20.05
C ILE A 233 9.83 28.04 20.30
N ALA A 234 10.93 27.28 20.40
CA ALA A 234 12.25 27.83 20.63
C ALA A 234 12.62 28.83 19.52
N ALA A 235 13.21 29.96 19.93
CA ALA A 235 13.60 31.02 19.00
C ALA A 235 14.64 30.51 17.98
N GLY A 236 14.55 30.98 16.75
CA GLY A 236 15.51 30.67 15.69
C GLY A 236 15.35 29.28 15.03
N LEU A 237 14.33 28.50 15.40
CA LEU A 237 14.07 27.23 14.71
C LEU A 237 13.69 27.47 13.25
N THR A 238 14.45 26.83 12.35
CA THR A 238 14.25 26.92 10.91
C THR A 238 14.06 25.53 10.33
N VAL A 239 13.07 25.36 9.46
CA VAL A 239 12.80 24.12 8.70
C VAL A 239 12.99 24.38 7.21
N VAL A 240 13.39 23.37 6.45
CA VAL A 240 13.45 23.45 4.98
C VAL A 240 12.15 22.88 4.43
N SER A 241 11.31 23.77 3.89
CA SER A 241 10.00 23.39 3.35
C SER A 241 9.53 24.42 2.32
N ASP A 242 8.54 24.07 1.55
CA ASP A 242 7.78 25.05 0.75
C ASP A 242 6.86 25.86 1.67
N PRO A 243 6.77 27.19 1.54
CA PRO A 243 5.94 28.04 2.42
C PRO A 243 4.47 27.64 2.47
N LEU A 244 3.88 27.32 1.30
CA LEU A 244 2.48 26.90 1.23
C LEU A 244 2.29 25.51 1.81
N ALA A 245 3.23 24.60 1.55
CA ALA A 245 3.18 23.26 2.11
C ALA A 245 3.28 23.28 3.65
N LEU A 246 4.15 24.11 4.21
CA LEU A 246 4.28 24.27 5.67
C LEU A 246 2.99 24.81 6.28
N ASP A 247 2.36 25.83 5.67
CA ASP A 247 1.07 26.37 6.11
C ASP A 247 -0.03 25.30 6.08
N VAL A 248 -0.12 24.53 5.00
CA VAL A 248 -1.11 23.46 4.86
C VAL A 248 -0.89 22.37 5.92
N VAL A 249 0.36 21.98 6.20
CA VAL A 249 0.69 20.99 7.22
C VAL A 249 0.27 21.46 8.60
N VAL A 250 0.70 22.68 9.02
CA VAL A 250 0.39 23.22 10.34
C VAL A 250 -1.11 23.43 10.51
N ARG A 251 -1.79 23.96 9.50
CA ARG A 251 -3.23 24.18 9.49
C ARG A 251 -4.01 22.88 9.66
N ASN A 252 -3.71 21.84 8.86
CA ASN A 252 -4.43 20.57 8.96
C ASN A 252 -4.26 19.90 10.33
N VAL A 253 -3.07 19.97 10.94
CA VAL A 253 -2.84 19.41 12.27
C VAL A 253 -3.62 20.20 13.33
N LEU A 254 -3.60 21.54 13.28
CA LEU A 254 -4.34 22.38 14.22
C LEU A 254 -5.86 22.27 14.07
N GLU A 255 -6.39 22.21 12.86
CA GLU A 255 -7.83 22.01 12.60
C GLU A 255 -8.32 20.65 13.12
N ASN A 256 -7.50 19.60 12.97
CA ASN A 256 -7.79 18.28 13.55
C ASN A 256 -7.81 18.33 15.08
N ALA A 257 -6.81 18.96 15.71
CA ALA A 257 -6.75 19.13 17.15
C ALA A 257 -7.96 19.94 17.66
N LEU A 258 -8.29 21.06 17.01
CA LEU A 258 -9.44 21.89 17.35
C LEU A 258 -10.75 21.10 17.28
N THR A 259 -10.93 20.31 16.23
CA THR A 259 -12.11 19.44 16.07
C THR A 259 -12.19 18.38 17.17
N ALA A 260 -11.07 17.77 17.54
CA ALA A 260 -11.01 16.77 18.60
C ALA A 260 -11.34 17.35 19.98
N VAL A 261 -10.81 18.54 20.30
CA VAL A 261 -11.05 19.24 21.58
C VAL A 261 -12.50 19.74 21.66
N ARG A 262 -13.03 20.32 20.58
CA ARG A 262 -14.44 20.70 20.51
C ARG A 262 -15.36 19.51 20.75
N SER A 263 -15.05 18.35 20.16
CA SER A 263 -15.84 17.13 20.34
C SER A 263 -15.79 16.58 21.78
N ALA A 264 -14.79 16.99 22.56
CA ALA A 264 -14.67 16.69 23.99
C ALA A 264 -15.37 17.73 24.89
N GLY A 265 -15.94 18.79 24.32
CA GLY A 265 -16.62 19.86 25.07
C GLY A 265 -15.75 21.06 25.42
N GLY A 266 -14.60 21.23 24.79
CA GLY A 266 -13.62 22.27 25.04
C GLY A 266 -12.32 21.73 25.66
N GLY A 267 -11.33 22.61 25.83
CA GLY A 267 -10.02 22.25 26.41
C GLY A 267 -8.84 23.04 25.86
N GLN A 268 -7.72 22.37 25.68
CA GLN A 268 -6.46 23.02 25.28
C GLN A 268 -5.71 22.33 24.17
N ILE A 269 -4.97 23.10 23.38
CA ILE A 269 -3.99 22.68 22.39
C ILE A 269 -2.66 23.30 22.74
N ALA A 270 -1.63 22.49 22.93
CA ALA A 270 -0.27 22.96 23.23
C ALA A 270 0.67 22.61 22.08
N LEU A 271 1.35 23.65 21.55
CA LEU A 271 2.39 23.46 20.55
C LEU A 271 3.76 23.64 21.21
N SER A 272 4.70 22.76 20.90
CA SER A 272 6.10 22.93 21.30
C SER A 272 7.02 22.63 20.13
N GLY A 273 7.98 23.53 19.89
CA GLY A 273 8.97 23.39 18.83
C GLY A 273 10.39 23.35 19.40
N ARG A 274 11.19 22.33 19.01
CA ARG A 274 12.56 22.15 19.51
C ARG A 274 13.47 21.58 18.43
N ALA A 275 14.77 21.88 18.53
CA ALA A 275 15.80 21.17 17.78
C ALA A 275 16.15 19.87 18.50
N SER A 276 16.23 18.79 17.76
CA SER A 276 16.64 17.46 18.25
C SER A 276 17.75 16.88 17.37
N GLY A 277 18.99 17.16 17.72
CA GLY A 277 20.13 16.73 16.93
C GLY A 277 20.14 17.37 15.54
N ARG A 278 19.96 16.56 14.50
CA ARG A 278 19.91 16.98 13.08
C ARG A 278 18.48 17.19 12.57
N GLU A 279 17.55 17.29 13.46
CA GLU A 279 16.12 17.41 13.14
C GLU A 279 15.48 18.57 13.89
N VAL A 280 14.41 19.11 13.33
CA VAL A 280 13.53 20.07 13.98
C VAL A 280 12.19 19.43 14.20
N GLU A 281 11.73 19.41 15.44
CA GLU A 281 10.46 18.81 15.85
C GLU A 281 9.43 19.87 16.20
N LEU A 282 8.21 19.72 15.67
CA LEU A 282 7.01 20.40 16.16
C LEU A 282 6.06 19.33 16.73
N LEU A 283 5.75 19.45 18.00
CA LEU A 283 4.80 18.62 18.71
C LEU A 283 3.52 19.42 18.98
N VAL A 284 2.40 18.91 18.49
CA VAL A 284 1.06 19.44 18.75
C VAL A 284 0.32 18.46 19.64
N ARG A 285 0.00 18.86 20.86
CA ARG A 285 -0.74 18.05 21.83
C ARG A 285 -2.12 18.65 22.07
N ASP A 286 -3.15 17.84 22.02
CA ASP A 286 -4.52 18.23 22.31
C ASP A 286 -5.10 17.45 23.50
N SER A 287 -6.10 18.03 24.16
CA SER A 287 -6.87 17.41 25.25
C SER A 287 -8.20 16.85 24.74
N GLY A 288 -8.30 16.52 23.45
CA GLY A 288 -9.52 16.10 22.80
C GLY A 288 -9.93 14.64 23.05
N VAL A 289 -10.79 14.14 22.20
CA VAL A 289 -11.39 12.78 22.35
C VAL A 289 -10.38 11.64 22.25
N GLY A 290 -9.16 11.88 21.75
CA GLY A 290 -8.14 10.86 21.58
C GLY A 290 -8.56 9.72 20.64
N PHE A 291 -7.74 8.66 20.57
CA PHE A 291 -7.99 7.48 19.74
C PHE A 291 -7.33 6.23 20.32
N ALA A 292 -7.78 5.03 19.90
CA ALA A 292 -7.15 3.79 20.32
C ALA A 292 -5.73 3.66 19.73
N PRO A 293 -4.70 3.25 20.51
CA PRO A 293 -3.33 3.14 19.99
C PRO A 293 -3.19 2.29 18.72
N SER A 294 -4.04 1.29 18.55
CA SER A 294 -4.09 0.44 17.35
C SER A 294 -4.55 1.17 16.08
N GLU A 295 -5.13 2.36 16.20
CA GLU A 295 -5.62 3.16 15.08
C GLU A 295 -4.57 4.14 14.55
N SER A 296 -3.45 4.35 15.27
CA SER A 296 -2.39 5.31 14.95
C SER A 296 -1.90 5.21 13.49
N ALA A 297 -1.58 3.99 13.03
CA ALA A 297 -1.11 3.76 11.66
C ALA A 297 -2.18 4.05 10.59
N ARG A 298 -3.47 4.02 10.96
CA ARG A 298 -4.57 4.25 10.01
C ARG A 298 -4.93 5.72 9.86
N LEU A 299 -4.55 6.57 10.82
CA LEU A 299 -4.91 7.99 10.80
C LEU A 299 -4.42 8.73 9.56
N PHE A 300 -3.28 8.32 9.03
CA PHE A 300 -2.65 8.92 7.85
C PHE A 300 -3.09 8.28 6.52
N GLN A 301 -3.94 7.24 6.58
CA GLN A 301 -4.49 6.64 5.37
C GLN A 301 -5.56 7.56 4.78
N LYS A 302 -5.61 7.60 3.46
CA LYS A 302 -6.60 8.38 2.72
C LYS A 302 -8.01 7.98 3.14
N PHE A 303 -8.86 8.97 3.46
CA PHE A 303 -10.25 8.79 3.91
C PHE A 303 -10.42 8.05 5.22
N SER A 304 -9.36 7.90 6.00
CA SER A 304 -9.43 7.28 7.31
C SER A 304 -10.17 8.18 8.29
N ARG A 305 -11.09 7.58 9.04
CA ARG A 305 -11.84 8.22 10.13
C ARG A 305 -11.84 7.30 11.34
N LEU A 306 -11.70 7.88 12.52
CA LEU A 306 -11.81 7.15 13.76
C LEU A 306 -13.26 6.72 14.02
N ARG A 307 -13.48 5.53 14.53
CA ARG A 307 -14.80 5.05 14.94
C ARG A 307 -15.32 5.92 16.07
N GLY A 308 -16.48 6.54 15.90
CA GLY A 308 -17.09 7.38 16.92
C GLY A 308 -16.69 8.87 16.90
N SER A 309 -15.81 9.30 15.98
CA SER A 309 -15.59 10.72 15.77
C SER A 309 -16.83 11.38 15.17
N SER A 310 -17.17 12.57 15.68
CA SER A 310 -18.27 13.40 15.18
C SER A 310 -18.19 13.54 13.65
N SER A 311 -19.35 13.71 13.03
CA SER A 311 -19.63 13.71 11.57
C SER A 311 -18.79 14.63 10.67
N TYR A 312 -17.79 15.30 11.17
CA TYR A 312 -17.14 16.42 10.52
C TYR A 312 -15.71 16.08 10.11
N GLY A 313 -15.46 15.92 8.81
CA GLY A 313 -14.13 15.80 8.22
C GLY A 313 -14.07 14.80 7.04
N THR A 314 -13.29 15.16 6.02
CA THR A 314 -13.08 14.35 4.80
C THR A 314 -12.18 13.13 5.01
N GLY A 315 -11.43 13.08 6.12
CA GLY A 315 -10.36 12.09 6.33
C GLY A 315 -9.16 12.28 5.39
N LEU A 316 -9.01 13.50 4.83
CA LEU A 316 -7.91 13.84 3.93
C LEU A 316 -6.81 14.65 4.63
N GLY A 317 -7.13 15.37 5.70
CA GLY A 317 -6.20 16.33 6.31
C GLY A 317 -4.87 15.70 6.73
N LEU A 318 -4.88 14.62 7.53
CA LEU A 318 -3.65 13.95 7.96
C LEU A 318 -2.96 13.18 6.83
N TYR A 319 -3.69 12.68 5.84
CA TYR A 319 -3.10 12.12 4.62
C TYR A 319 -2.31 13.18 3.84
N ILE A 320 -2.88 14.40 3.67
CA ILE A 320 -2.18 15.52 3.04
C ILE A 320 -0.93 15.88 3.83
N VAL A 321 -1.02 15.93 5.16
CA VAL A 321 0.14 16.17 6.04
C VAL A 321 1.23 15.15 5.78
N GLN A 322 0.92 13.85 5.79
CA GLN A 322 1.90 12.81 5.54
C GLN A 322 2.57 12.97 4.17
N ARG A 323 1.78 13.20 3.11
CA ARG A 323 2.33 13.35 1.76
C ARG A 323 3.26 14.56 1.63
N LEU A 324 2.88 15.71 2.22
CA LEU A 324 3.73 16.91 2.21
C LEU A 324 4.98 16.73 3.05
N MET A 325 4.88 16.07 4.20
CA MET A 325 6.05 15.73 5.02
C MET A 325 7.00 14.78 4.30
N ASP A 326 6.49 13.73 3.65
CA ASP A 326 7.29 12.80 2.83
C ASP A 326 8.04 13.54 1.70
N MET A 327 7.37 14.52 1.04
CA MET A 327 7.98 15.34 -0.03
C MET A 327 9.03 16.33 0.50
N ALA A 328 8.99 16.66 1.78
CA ALA A 328 9.97 17.52 2.46
C ALA A 328 11.04 16.71 3.23
N ASP A 329 11.21 15.42 2.92
CA ASP A 329 12.09 14.49 3.63
C ASP A 329 11.86 14.45 5.16
N GLY A 330 10.65 14.84 5.57
CA GLY A 330 10.22 14.87 6.95
C GLY A 330 9.46 13.62 7.36
N ARG A 331 9.02 13.60 8.63
CA ARG A 331 8.19 12.50 9.18
C ARG A 331 7.05 13.07 10.00
N VAL A 332 5.93 12.34 10.02
CA VAL A 332 4.80 12.61 10.90
C VAL A 332 4.39 11.35 11.64
N SER A 333 4.05 11.51 12.91
CA SER A 333 3.48 10.44 13.74
C SER A 333 2.39 10.99 14.65
N ALA A 334 1.48 10.13 15.08
CA ALA A 334 0.42 10.47 16.02
C ALA A 334 0.30 9.41 17.10
N GLU A 335 0.15 9.84 18.34
CA GLU A 335 0.05 9.00 19.52
C GLU A 335 -1.12 9.45 20.39
N SER A 336 -1.81 8.49 21.00
CA SER A 336 -2.82 8.76 22.02
C SER A 336 -2.79 7.64 23.06
N ALA A 337 -3.02 8.02 24.32
CA ALA A 337 -3.14 7.05 25.41
C ALA A 337 -4.51 6.35 25.45
N GLY A 338 -5.41 6.65 24.52
CA GLY A 338 -6.74 6.07 24.41
C GLY A 338 -7.85 7.12 24.31
N ALA A 339 -9.08 6.64 24.17
CA ALA A 339 -10.26 7.49 24.07
C ALA A 339 -10.40 8.41 25.32
N GLY A 340 -10.67 9.70 25.13
CA GLY A 340 -10.78 10.71 26.16
C GLY A 340 -9.45 11.17 26.78
N LYS A 341 -8.29 10.72 26.22
CA LYS A 341 -6.96 11.06 26.74
C LYS A 341 -6.20 12.07 25.89
N GLY A 342 -6.87 12.66 24.89
CA GLY A 342 -6.24 13.54 23.92
C GLY A 342 -5.29 12.83 22.97
N ALA A 343 -4.63 13.60 22.13
CA ALA A 343 -3.66 13.09 21.18
C ALA A 343 -2.42 13.98 21.10
N SER A 344 -1.37 13.44 20.52
CA SER A 344 -0.13 14.17 20.20
C SER A 344 0.25 13.87 18.77
N VAL A 345 0.41 14.90 17.95
CA VAL A 345 0.93 14.79 16.58
C VAL A 345 2.32 15.38 16.55
N ARG A 346 3.27 14.61 16.09
CA ARG A 346 4.68 14.97 15.98
C ARG A 346 5.06 15.11 14.51
N LEU A 347 5.59 16.28 14.17
CA LEU A 347 6.13 16.60 12.86
C LEU A 347 7.64 16.78 12.99
N THR A 348 8.42 16.16 12.12
CA THR A 348 9.89 16.20 12.19
C THR A 348 10.43 16.52 10.81
N TRP A 349 11.24 17.57 10.69
CA TRP A 349 11.96 17.95 9.48
C TRP A 349 13.47 17.75 9.67
N PRO A 350 14.23 17.46 8.63
CA PRO A 350 15.69 17.54 8.68
C PRO A 350 16.08 19.00 9.00
N ALA A 351 17.06 19.18 9.88
CA ALA A 351 17.61 20.50 10.14
C ALA A 351 18.30 21.05 8.89
N PRO A 352 18.19 22.34 8.58
CA PRO A 352 18.92 22.92 7.47
C PRO A 352 20.44 22.67 7.65
N ALA A 353 21.13 22.36 6.55
CA ALA A 353 22.58 22.19 6.57
C ALA A 353 23.21 23.46 7.17
N SER A 354 24.11 23.28 8.15
CA SER A 354 24.77 24.38 8.87
C SER A 354 25.42 25.34 7.87
N GLY A 355 24.81 26.52 7.65
CA GLY A 355 25.27 27.53 6.68
C GLY A 355 24.18 28.37 6.01
N ALA A 356 22.93 27.94 6.03
CA ALA A 356 21.81 28.72 5.48
C ALA A 356 21.25 29.68 6.56
N ALA A 357 21.85 30.85 6.71
CA ALA A 357 21.26 31.93 7.48
C ALA A 357 19.95 32.39 6.80
N PRO A 358 18.89 32.73 7.56
CA PRO A 358 17.65 33.25 6.99
C PRO A 358 17.95 34.53 6.20
N ALA A 359 17.44 34.60 4.98
CA ALA A 359 17.47 35.84 4.19
C ALA A 359 16.72 36.90 4.98
N GLN A 360 17.48 37.82 5.55
CA GLN A 360 16.92 38.99 6.25
C GLN A 360 16.12 39.80 5.23
N ALA A 361 14.88 40.09 5.58
CA ALA A 361 14.05 41.05 4.89
C ALA A 361 14.73 42.45 4.87
N SER A 362 15.59 42.67 3.89
CA SER A 362 16.18 43.96 3.57
C SER A 362 15.35 44.65 2.49
N ALA A 363 14.26 45.28 2.90
CA ALA A 363 13.59 46.26 2.02
C ALA A 363 12.65 47.14 2.81
N ALA A 364 13.18 48.05 3.62
CA ALA A 364 12.47 49.26 4.01
C ALA A 364 13.41 50.30 4.62
N GLN A 365 14.47 50.73 3.93
CA GLN A 365 15.20 51.92 4.29
C GLN A 365 15.96 52.47 3.10
N GLU A 366 15.26 52.97 2.09
CA GLU A 366 15.80 53.90 1.10
C GLU A 366 14.65 54.53 0.31
N ARG A 367 13.89 55.42 1.00
CA ARG A 367 13.21 56.57 0.40
C ARG A 367 12.98 57.60 1.46
N GLY A 368 13.97 58.51 1.61
CA GLY A 368 13.91 59.63 2.51
C GLY A 368 15.21 60.43 2.47
N SER A 369 15.54 60.97 1.32
CA SER A 369 16.38 62.20 1.22
C SER A 369 16.07 62.87 -0.12
#